data_f953f22690aa14cf266354d0a4c79728
#
_entry.id   f953f22690aa14cf266354d0a4c79728
#
_cell.length_a   1.000
_cell.length_b   1.000
_cell.length_c   1.000
_cell.angle_alpha   90.00
_cell.angle_beta   90.00
_cell.angle_gamma   90.00
#
_symmetry.space_group_name_H-M   'P 1'
#
loop_
_entity.id
_entity.type
_entity.pdbx_description
1 polymer ?
#
loop_
_entity_poly.entity_id
_entity_poly.type
_entity_poly.pdbx_seq_one_letter_code
_entity_poly.pdbx_strand_id
1 'polypeptide(L)'
;MTDVPENSQPVQMLDFARQFAGIRKEILEAIENVCDSQRFILGPQVESFEKAAARACGVPHSVGCASGTDALWLAMAAANIGPGDAVITTPFSFFATVSAILRCGAQPLLADIDPASFNLSADAVEGVLRTHTSSKVKAVMPVHLYGQCADWDAFTALKQRRGLLLIEDAAQAFGATWNGIYAGALGDLAAFSFYPTKNLSAFGDAGLLTTPLAEFDDHARVLRAHGMRQRYYHEEVGWNSRLDSLQATILEVKLRYLPEWNQQRRGHAARYDELFRAAGLIASSTAEGIVLPITDPRAGHVFHQYVIRAPRRDALRQYLTERKIGSEIYYPVPLHLQTSLASLGYKAGDFPASEAAAVEVLALPMYPELRDDEQQTVVDAIAAFYK
;
A
#
# COMPACT_ATOMS: atom_id res chain seq x y z
N MET A 1 -37.25 13.84 -7.98
CA MET A 1 -36.09 14.73 -7.95
C MET A 1 -36.06 15.34 -6.55
N THR A 2 -35.37 14.73 -5.60
CA THR A 2 -35.16 15.34 -4.29
C THR A 2 -33.92 16.17 -4.44
N ASP A 3 -34.11 17.50 -4.39
CA ASP A 3 -33.04 18.49 -4.40
C ASP A 3 -32.05 18.20 -3.26
N VAL A 4 -30.85 17.77 -3.60
CA VAL A 4 -29.71 17.91 -2.68
C VAL A 4 -29.49 19.42 -2.55
N PRO A 5 -29.39 19.99 -1.33
CA PRO A 5 -29.21 21.41 -1.17
C PRO A 5 -28.01 21.90 -1.98
N GLU A 6 -28.18 22.93 -2.80
CA GLU A 6 -27.12 23.57 -3.62
C GLU A 6 -25.91 24.06 -2.79
N ASN A 7 -25.94 23.93 -1.46
CA ASN A 7 -24.96 24.43 -0.51
C ASN A 7 -24.18 23.36 0.25
N SER A 8 -24.13 22.09 -0.21
CA SER A 8 -23.28 21.10 0.44
C SER A 8 -21.81 21.39 0.17
N GLN A 9 -21.02 21.55 1.23
CA GLN A 9 -19.56 21.68 1.11
C GLN A 9 -18.99 20.41 0.41
N PRO A 10 -17.99 20.58 -0.46
CA PRO A 10 -17.36 19.42 -1.10
C PRO A 10 -16.83 18.42 -0.08
N VAL A 11 -17.08 17.13 -0.26
CA VAL A 11 -16.44 16.07 0.51
C VAL A 11 -15.23 15.59 -0.28
N GLN A 12 -14.05 15.93 0.21
CA GLN A 12 -12.80 15.57 -0.47
C GLN A 12 -12.44 14.11 -0.23
N MET A 13 -11.74 13.47 -1.19
CA MET A 13 -11.19 12.12 -1.02
C MET A 13 -10.16 12.06 0.12
N LEU A 14 -9.35 13.12 0.27
CA LEU A 14 -8.35 13.35 1.32
C LEU A 14 -8.28 14.86 1.61
N ASP A 15 -8.07 15.23 2.87
CA ASP A 15 -7.86 16.63 3.28
C ASP A 15 -6.56 16.79 4.06
N PHE A 16 -5.48 17.06 3.35
CA PHE A 16 -4.17 17.28 3.96
C PHE A 16 -4.10 18.53 4.83
N ALA A 17 -4.93 19.54 4.55
CA ALA A 17 -4.91 20.79 5.29
C ALA A 17 -5.39 20.59 6.73
N ARG A 18 -6.43 19.78 6.94
CA ARG A 18 -6.93 19.44 8.28
C ARG A 18 -5.86 18.73 9.11
N GLN A 19 -5.23 17.70 8.54
CA GLN A 19 -4.16 16.98 9.22
C GLN A 19 -2.99 17.88 9.55
N PHE A 20 -2.52 18.67 8.57
CA PHE A 20 -1.39 19.57 8.77
C PHE A 20 -1.66 20.65 9.84
N ALA A 21 -2.87 21.19 9.92
CA ALA A 21 -3.22 22.23 10.89
C ALA A 21 -2.92 21.80 12.33
N GLY A 22 -3.20 20.53 12.68
CA GLY A 22 -2.99 19.99 14.02
C GLY A 22 -1.52 19.84 14.43
N ILE A 23 -0.63 19.61 13.46
CA ILE A 23 0.80 19.31 13.71
C ILE A 23 1.75 20.34 13.10
N ARG A 24 1.21 21.44 12.55
CA ARG A 24 1.95 22.44 11.77
C ARG A 24 3.16 22.98 12.51
N LYS A 25 3.02 23.32 13.79
CA LYS A 25 4.10 23.92 14.59
C LYS A 25 5.28 22.95 14.71
N GLU A 26 5.01 21.70 15.09
CA GLU A 26 6.04 20.67 15.28
C GLU A 26 6.77 20.35 13.96
N ILE A 27 6.03 20.28 12.86
CA ILE A 27 6.61 20.04 11.52
C ILE A 27 7.55 21.16 11.11
N LEU A 28 7.13 22.43 11.29
CA LEU A 28 7.95 23.58 10.90
C LEU A 28 9.21 23.71 11.76
N GLU A 29 9.11 23.52 13.08
CA GLU A 29 10.26 23.48 13.98
C GLU A 29 11.24 22.36 13.62
N ALA A 30 10.73 21.18 13.27
CA ALA A 30 11.57 20.06 12.86
C ALA A 30 12.29 20.33 11.52
N ILE A 31 11.62 20.96 10.55
CA ILE A 31 12.23 21.37 9.26
C ILE A 31 13.32 22.44 9.50
N GLU A 32 13.04 23.45 10.34
CA GLU A 32 13.99 24.51 10.68
C GLU A 32 15.28 23.93 11.26
N ASN A 33 15.19 22.99 12.19
CA ASN A 33 16.34 22.30 12.77
C ASN A 33 17.21 21.58 11.71
N VAL A 34 16.58 20.98 10.69
CA VAL A 34 17.33 20.36 9.57
C VAL A 34 18.04 21.44 8.75
N CYS A 35 17.33 22.54 8.44
CA CYS A 35 17.90 23.66 7.69
C CYS A 35 19.11 24.27 8.41
N ASP A 36 19.01 24.49 9.72
CA ASP A 36 20.11 25.04 10.55
C ASP A 36 21.32 24.10 10.57
N SER A 37 21.08 22.78 10.60
CA SER A 37 22.14 21.79 10.61
C SER A 37 22.89 21.65 9.27
N GLN A 38 22.30 22.07 8.16
CA GLN A 38 22.79 21.93 6.78
C GLN A 38 23.10 20.46 6.38
N ARG A 39 22.55 19.46 7.10
CA ARG A 39 22.79 18.02 6.88
C ARG A 39 21.60 17.38 6.18
N PHE A 40 21.45 17.60 4.88
CA PHE A 40 20.26 17.23 4.11
C PHE A 40 20.23 15.76 3.65
N ILE A 41 21.39 15.11 3.49
CA ILE A 41 21.50 13.75 2.95
C ILE A 41 22.11 12.82 3.98
N LEU A 42 21.38 11.73 4.29
CA LEU A 42 21.78 10.72 5.28
C LEU A 42 22.24 11.35 6.62
N GLY A 43 21.56 12.42 7.03
CA GLY A 43 21.79 13.09 8.31
C GLY A 43 21.26 12.26 9.50
N PRO A 44 21.47 12.75 10.73
CA PRO A 44 21.04 12.05 11.94
C PRO A 44 19.53 11.84 12.02
N GLN A 45 18.74 12.68 11.33
CA GLN A 45 17.28 12.54 11.26
C GLN A 45 16.87 11.27 10.50
N VAL A 46 17.62 10.89 9.47
CA VAL A 46 17.36 9.64 8.73
C VAL A 46 17.58 8.44 9.64
N GLU A 47 18.70 8.41 10.38
CA GLU A 47 19.00 7.33 11.32
C GLU A 47 17.96 7.27 12.47
N SER A 48 17.53 8.43 12.98
CA SER A 48 16.52 8.54 14.02
C SER A 48 15.18 7.97 13.55
N PHE A 49 14.73 8.39 12.37
CA PHE A 49 13.50 7.90 11.78
C PHE A 49 13.58 6.40 11.47
N GLU A 50 14.69 5.91 10.89
CA GLU A 50 14.88 4.49 10.64
C GLU A 50 14.72 3.68 11.94
N LYS A 51 15.39 4.06 13.03
CA LYS A 51 15.24 3.41 14.33
C LYS A 51 13.83 3.47 14.89
N ALA A 52 13.13 4.59 14.72
CA ALA A 52 11.75 4.75 15.17
C ALA A 52 10.79 3.88 14.37
N ALA A 53 10.94 3.84 13.03
CA ALA A 53 10.13 3.03 12.14
C ALA A 53 10.36 1.52 12.36
N ALA A 54 11.62 1.09 12.55
CA ALA A 54 11.95 -0.30 12.90
C ALA A 54 11.24 -0.74 14.18
N ARG A 55 11.28 0.10 15.23
CA ARG A 55 10.53 -0.16 16.48
C ARG A 55 9.03 -0.25 16.25
N ALA A 56 8.47 0.66 15.44
CA ALA A 56 7.04 0.67 15.15
C ALA A 56 6.58 -0.57 14.37
N CYS A 57 7.43 -1.14 13.54
CA CYS A 57 7.17 -2.40 12.82
C CYS A 57 7.57 -3.65 13.64
N GLY A 58 8.27 -3.50 14.78
CA GLY A 58 8.73 -4.66 15.58
C GLY A 58 9.88 -5.45 14.94
N VAL A 59 10.73 -4.79 14.15
CA VAL A 59 11.89 -5.39 13.48
C VAL A 59 13.20 -4.74 13.94
N PRO A 60 14.34 -5.44 13.84
CA PRO A 60 15.65 -4.87 14.21
C PRO A 60 16.18 -3.85 13.19
N HIS A 61 15.81 -3.97 11.91
CA HIS A 61 16.44 -3.22 10.84
C HIS A 61 15.43 -2.52 9.94
N SER A 62 15.75 -1.27 9.57
CA SER A 62 15.04 -0.55 8.52
C SER A 62 15.98 0.41 7.77
N VAL A 63 15.70 0.60 6.48
CA VAL A 63 16.53 1.39 5.56
C VAL A 63 15.63 2.37 4.82
N GLY A 64 15.78 3.67 5.10
CA GLY A 64 15.05 4.73 4.40
C GLY A 64 15.60 4.92 2.98
N CYS A 65 14.68 5.10 2.02
CA CYS A 65 15.00 5.26 0.61
C CYS A 65 14.11 6.31 -0.07
N ALA A 66 14.32 6.53 -1.38
CA ALA A 66 13.69 7.64 -2.09
C ALA A 66 12.18 7.45 -2.36
N SER A 67 11.69 6.21 -2.45
CA SER A 67 10.27 5.93 -2.72
C SER A 67 9.89 4.49 -2.35
N GLY A 68 8.58 4.21 -2.28
CA GLY A 68 8.10 2.83 -2.14
C GLY A 68 8.51 1.92 -3.31
N THR A 69 8.59 2.45 -4.52
CA THR A 69 9.08 1.72 -5.69
C THR A 69 10.55 1.31 -5.51
N ASP A 70 11.36 2.22 -5.01
CA ASP A 70 12.76 1.93 -4.71
C ASP A 70 12.91 0.99 -3.52
N ALA A 71 12.02 1.06 -2.52
CA ALA A 71 12.01 0.09 -1.41
C ALA A 71 11.78 -1.35 -1.91
N LEU A 72 10.82 -1.56 -2.82
CA LEU A 72 10.58 -2.86 -3.46
C LEU A 72 11.81 -3.32 -4.25
N TRP A 73 12.38 -2.43 -5.03
CA TRP A 73 13.57 -2.72 -5.82
C TRP A 73 14.77 -3.07 -4.95
N LEU A 74 15.06 -2.25 -3.92
CA LEU A 74 16.12 -2.51 -2.95
C LEU A 74 15.93 -3.84 -2.21
N ALA A 75 14.68 -4.18 -1.84
CA ALA A 75 14.37 -5.44 -1.17
C ALA A 75 14.77 -6.64 -2.04
N MET A 76 14.40 -6.63 -3.32
CA MET A 76 14.74 -7.71 -4.25
C MET A 76 16.25 -7.75 -4.56
N ALA A 77 16.86 -6.59 -4.77
CA ALA A 77 18.29 -6.51 -5.07
C ALA A 77 19.14 -6.94 -3.87
N ALA A 78 18.77 -6.53 -2.63
CA ALA A 78 19.42 -6.99 -1.40
C ALA A 78 19.33 -8.51 -1.21
N ALA A 79 18.23 -9.12 -1.68
CA ALA A 79 18.04 -10.57 -1.71
C ALA A 79 18.70 -11.27 -2.93
N ASN A 80 19.51 -10.55 -3.71
CA ASN A 80 20.16 -11.05 -4.93
C ASN A 80 19.16 -11.66 -5.93
N ILE A 81 17.98 -11.06 -6.06
CA ILE A 81 16.99 -11.40 -7.09
C ILE A 81 17.28 -10.57 -8.34
N GLY A 82 17.45 -11.26 -9.48
CA GLY A 82 17.86 -10.62 -10.71
C GLY A 82 17.58 -11.44 -11.97
N PRO A 83 18.36 -11.23 -13.06
CA PRO A 83 18.17 -11.92 -14.32
C PRO A 83 18.19 -13.46 -14.16
N GLY A 84 17.19 -14.13 -14.71
CA GLY A 84 17.02 -15.58 -14.62
C GLY A 84 16.21 -16.06 -13.41
N ASP A 85 15.89 -15.16 -12.47
CA ASP A 85 14.99 -15.44 -11.36
C ASP A 85 13.56 -15.01 -11.68
N ALA A 86 12.58 -15.56 -10.96
CA ALA A 86 11.19 -15.15 -11.03
C ALA A 86 10.63 -14.80 -9.65
N VAL A 87 9.68 -13.83 -9.63
CA VAL A 87 8.94 -13.42 -8.45
C VAL A 87 7.44 -13.52 -8.74
N ILE A 88 6.69 -14.23 -7.89
CA ILE A 88 5.23 -14.32 -8.02
C ILE A 88 4.60 -13.18 -7.27
N THR A 89 3.65 -12.48 -7.93
CA THR A 89 2.86 -11.39 -7.34
C THR A 89 1.45 -11.33 -7.94
N THR A 90 0.70 -10.27 -7.63
CA THR A 90 -0.69 -10.09 -8.04
C THR A 90 -0.82 -9.23 -9.31
N PRO A 91 -1.81 -9.48 -10.18
CA PRO A 91 -2.18 -8.55 -11.24
C PRO A 91 -3.02 -7.37 -10.77
N PHE A 92 -3.47 -7.34 -9.50
CA PHE A 92 -4.31 -6.28 -8.95
C PHE A 92 -3.58 -5.49 -7.85
N SER A 93 -2.77 -4.55 -8.27
CA SER A 93 -1.99 -3.66 -7.41
C SER A 93 -1.59 -2.39 -8.18
N PHE A 94 -0.86 -1.48 -7.49
CA PHE A 94 -0.19 -0.38 -8.16
C PHE A 94 0.96 -0.90 -9.03
N PHE A 95 1.24 -0.18 -10.11
CA PHE A 95 2.22 -0.58 -11.13
C PHE A 95 3.63 -0.85 -10.57
N ALA A 96 4.00 -0.18 -9.45
CA ALA A 96 5.31 -0.33 -8.82
C ALA A 96 5.62 -1.79 -8.44
N THR A 97 4.63 -2.57 -8.02
CA THR A 97 4.77 -3.99 -7.65
C THR A 97 5.45 -4.80 -8.76
N VAL A 98 4.95 -4.69 -10.00
CA VAL A 98 5.52 -5.42 -11.16
C VAL A 98 6.74 -4.71 -11.73
N SER A 99 6.72 -3.37 -11.82
CA SER A 99 7.83 -2.63 -12.41
C SER A 99 9.13 -2.76 -11.63
N ALA A 100 9.07 -2.89 -10.30
CA ALA A 100 10.24 -3.13 -9.47
C ALA A 100 10.88 -4.52 -9.77
N ILE A 101 10.07 -5.56 -10.01
CA ILE A 101 10.56 -6.88 -10.42
C ILE A 101 11.30 -6.78 -11.76
N LEU A 102 10.68 -6.11 -12.75
CA LEU A 102 11.28 -5.92 -14.07
C LEU A 102 12.57 -5.10 -14.00
N ARG A 103 12.65 -4.08 -13.13
CA ARG A 103 13.87 -3.27 -12.92
C ARG A 103 15.03 -4.09 -12.35
N CYS A 104 14.77 -5.13 -11.58
CA CYS A 104 15.80 -6.08 -11.13
C CYS A 104 16.23 -7.05 -12.25
N GLY A 105 15.56 -7.04 -13.40
CA GLY A 105 15.78 -8.01 -14.47
C GLY A 105 15.16 -9.38 -14.19
N ALA A 106 14.39 -9.51 -13.12
CA ALA A 106 13.66 -10.73 -12.79
C ALA A 106 12.34 -10.82 -13.57
N GLN A 107 11.80 -12.04 -13.71
CA GLN A 107 10.53 -12.29 -14.38
C GLN A 107 9.36 -12.18 -13.38
N PRO A 108 8.38 -11.29 -13.57
CA PRO A 108 7.15 -11.33 -12.81
C PRO A 108 6.27 -12.48 -13.29
N LEU A 109 5.81 -13.33 -12.37
CA LEU A 109 4.76 -14.29 -12.58
C LEU A 109 3.53 -13.82 -11.81
N LEU A 110 2.36 -13.81 -12.46
CA LEU A 110 1.15 -13.30 -11.86
C LEU A 110 0.26 -14.45 -11.37
N ALA A 111 -0.35 -14.26 -10.20
CA ALA A 111 -1.36 -15.13 -9.62
C ALA A 111 -2.55 -14.28 -9.17
N ASP A 112 -3.77 -14.80 -9.34
CA ASP A 112 -4.99 -14.04 -9.09
C ASP A 112 -5.19 -13.74 -7.60
N ILE A 113 -6.08 -12.82 -7.32
CA ILE A 113 -6.44 -12.39 -5.98
C ILE A 113 -7.53 -13.28 -5.38
N ASP A 114 -7.64 -13.24 -4.06
CA ASP A 114 -8.85 -13.60 -3.35
C ASP A 114 -9.92 -12.51 -3.59
N PRO A 115 -11.12 -12.85 -4.07
CA PRO A 115 -12.13 -11.86 -4.45
C PRO A 115 -12.75 -11.11 -3.28
N ALA A 116 -12.58 -11.59 -2.04
CA ALA A 116 -13.12 -10.97 -0.85
C ALA A 116 -12.17 -9.93 -0.25
N SER A 117 -10.89 -10.26 -0.15
CA SER A 117 -9.86 -9.39 0.43
C SER A 117 -9.11 -8.54 -0.60
N PHE A 118 -9.19 -8.89 -1.89
CA PHE A 118 -8.41 -8.33 -3.01
C PHE A 118 -6.90 -8.58 -2.90
N ASN A 119 -6.45 -9.28 -1.88
CA ASN A 119 -5.07 -9.66 -1.71
C ASN A 119 -4.71 -10.91 -2.53
N LEU A 120 -3.42 -11.09 -2.81
CA LEU A 120 -2.90 -12.25 -3.53
C LEU A 120 -3.39 -13.55 -2.89
N SER A 121 -3.95 -14.48 -3.69
CA SER A 121 -4.40 -15.78 -3.24
C SER A 121 -3.21 -16.76 -3.15
N ALA A 122 -3.00 -17.36 -1.98
CA ALA A 122 -1.97 -18.38 -1.80
C ALA A 122 -2.24 -19.65 -2.62
N ASP A 123 -3.51 -20.00 -2.83
CA ASP A 123 -3.90 -21.13 -3.69
C ASP A 123 -3.58 -20.85 -5.16
N ALA A 124 -3.81 -19.62 -5.62
CA ALA A 124 -3.43 -19.21 -6.97
C ALA A 124 -1.90 -19.25 -7.15
N VAL A 125 -1.13 -18.81 -6.13
CA VAL A 125 0.34 -18.92 -6.13
C VAL A 125 0.79 -20.39 -6.22
N GLU A 126 0.19 -21.28 -5.45
CA GLU A 126 0.49 -22.72 -5.53
C GLU A 126 0.18 -23.29 -6.93
N GLY A 127 -0.88 -22.78 -7.59
CA GLY A 127 -1.21 -23.09 -8.99
C GLY A 127 -0.08 -22.69 -9.95
N VAL A 128 0.42 -21.46 -9.82
CA VAL A 128 1.55 -20.96 -10.63
C VAL A 128 2.81 -21.79 -10.39
N LEU A 129 3.13 -22.11 -9.14
CA LEU A 129 4.30 -22.93 -8.79
C LEU A 129 4.25 -24.36 -9.38
N ARG A 130 3.06 -24.92 -9.58
CA ARG A 130 2.89 -26.23 -10.21
C ARG A 130 3.11 -26.18 -11.72
N THR A 131 2.77 -25.11 -12.38
CA THR A 131 2.81 -24.98 -13.84
C THR A 131 4.12 -24.39 -14.37
N HIS A 132 4.79 -23.53 -13.60
CA HIS A 132 6.03 -22.83 -13.99
C HIS A 132 7.28 -23.54 -13.44
N THR A 133 7.49 -24.79 -13.83
CA THR A 133 8.63 -25.61 -13.37
C THR A 133 9.97 -25.22 -14.01
N SER A 134 9.96 -24.48 -15.11
CA SER A 134 11.16 -24.01 -15.82
C SER A 134 11.73 -22.71 -15.26
N SER A 135 10.94 -21.93 -14.51
CA SER A 135 11.36 -20.67 -13.92
C SER A 135 11.95 -20.89 -12.53
N LYS A 136 13.06 -20.23 -12.25
CA LYS A 136 13.65 -20.23 -10.90
C LYS A 136 12.89 -19.23 -10.02
N VAL A 137 11.75 -19.64 -9.48
CA VAL A 137 11.00 -18.82 -8.55
C VAL A 137 11.79 -18.67 -7.25
N LYS A 138 12.19 -17.45 -6.90
CA LYS A 138 12.92 -17.14 -5.67
C LYS A 138 12.05 -16.55 -4.58
N ALA A 139 11.03 -15.80 -4.94
CA ALA A 139 10.20 -15.09 -3.98
C ALA A 139 8.72 -15.08 -4.38
N VAL A 140 7.89 -14.93 -3.36
CA VAL A 140 6.51 -14.47 -3.50
C VAL A 140 6.43 -13.08 -2.88
N MET A 141 5.76 -12.15 -3.57
CA MET A 141 5.56 -10.78 -3.12
C MET A 141 4.07 -10.47 -2.99
N PRO A 142 3.44 -10.83 -1.86
CA PRO A 142 2.07 -10.43 -1.53
C PRO A 142 1.99 -8.92 -1.30
N VAL A 143 0.89 -8.32 -1.77
CA VAL A 143 0.57 -6.91 -1.50
C VAL A 143 -0.41 -6.86 -0.33
N HIS A 144 -0.21 -5.95 0.60
CA HIS A 144 -1.15 -5.65 1.67
C HIS A 144 -2.10 -4.54 1.22
N LEU A 145 -2.99 -4.90 0.29
CA LEU A 145 -3.80 -3.94 -0.44
C LEU A 145 -4.80 -3.24 0.48
N TYR A 146 -5.02 -1.95 0.25
CA TYR A 146 -5.93 -1.05 0.97
C TYR A 146 -5.64 -0.91 2.47
N GLY A 147 -4.57 -1.56 2.97
CA GLY A 147 -4.19 -1.52 4.38
C GLY A 147 -4.58 -2.76 5.18
N GLN A 148 -4.95 -3.86 4.52
CA GLN A 148 -5.14 -5.18 5.13
C GLN A 148 -4.02 -6.13 4.72
N CYS A 149 -3.39 -6.80 5.69
CA CYS A 149 -2.40 -7.82 5.38
C CYS A 149 -3.03 -8.97 4.57
N ALA A 150 -2.27 -9.51 3.62
CA ALA A 150 -2.61 -10.77 2.94
C ALA A 150 -2.65 -11.93 3.95
N ASP A 151 -3.26 -13.06 3.59
CA ASP A 151 -3.31 -14.25 4.48
C ASP A 151 -1.90 -14.79 4.72
N TRP A 152 -1.28 -14.25 5.77
CA TRP A 152 0.13 -14.53 6.04
C TRP A 152 0.37 -15.93 6.60
N ASP A 153 -0.63 -16.55 7.19
CA ASP A 153 -0.52 -17.95 7.64
C ASP A 153 -0.36 -18.88 6.44
N ALA A 154 -1.14 -18.65 5.38
CA ALA A 154 -1.05 -19.41 4.14
C ALA A 154 0.30 -19.20 3.42
N PHE A 155 0.80 -17.95 3.37
CA PHE A 155 2.11 -17.66 2.77
C PHE A 155 3.27 -18.22 3.60
N THR A 156 3.21 -18.18 4.92
CA THR A 156 4.22 -18.79 5.80
C THR A 156 4.28 -20.31 5.58
N ALA A 157 3.13 -20.97 5.50
CA ALA A 157 3.07 -22.39 5.19
C ALA A 157 3.62 -22.71 3.78
N LEU A 158 3.36 -21.84 2.79
CA LEU A 158 3.92 -21.97 1.45
C LEU A 158 5.44 -21.83 1.44
N LYS A 159 5.97 -20.82 2.14
CA LYS A 159 7.42 -20.62 2.33
C LYS A 159 8.10 -21.86 2.90
N GLN A 160 7.53 -22.43 3.97
CA GLN A 160 8.08 -23.64 4.60
C GLN A 160 8.14 -24.84 3.67
N ARG A 161 7.10 -25.02 2.80
CA ARG A 161 7.04 -26.13 1.83
C ARG A 161 7.96 -25.94 0.63
N ARG A 162 8.20 -24.70 0.21
CA ARG A 162 8.85 -24.39 -1.08
C ARG A 162 10.23 -23.75 -0.97
N GLY A 163 10.63 -23.27 0.23
CA GLY A 163 11.91 -22.61 0.45
C GLY A 163 12.01 -21.25 -0.26
N LEU A 164 10.87 -20.52 -0.40
CA LEU A 164 10.80 -19.23 -1.09
C LEU A 164 11.00 -18.09 -0.10
N LEU A 165 11.51 -16.97 -0.58
CA LEU A 165 11.48 -15.70 0.17
C LEU A 165 10.08 -15.11 0.13
N LEU A 166 9.67 -14.46 1.21
CA LEU A 166 8.47 -13.65 1.29
C LEU A 166 8.85 -12.17 1.38
N ILE A 167 8.42 -11.39 0.40
CA ILE A 167 8.64 -9.94 0.35
C ILE A 167 7.28 -9.25 0.48
N GLU A 168 7.08 -8.45 1.53
CA GLU A 168 5.84 -7.71 1.71
C GLU A 168 5.86 -6.44 0.84
N ASP A 169 4.92 -6.32 -0.09
CA ASP A 169 4.56 -4.98 -0.61
C ASP A 169 3.56 -4.36 0.37
N ALA A 170 4.11 -3.68 1.36
CA ALA A 170 3.37 -3.03 2.44
C ALA A 170 3.15 -1.53 2.19
N ALA A 171 3.24 -1.08 0.92
CA ALA A 171 3.13 0.33 0.53
C ALA A 171 1.84 1.02 1.00
N GLN A 172 0.80 0.27 1.39
CA GLN A 172 -0.49 0.77 1.88
C GLN A 172 -0.80 0.34 3.31
N ALA A 173 0.16 -0.26 4.04
CA ALA A 173 -0.16 -1.02 5.25
C ALA A 173 0.72 -0.69 6.47
N PHE A 174 1.30 0.53 6.53
CA PHE A 174 2.11 0.90 7.71
C PHE A 174 1.23 0.94 8.98
N GLY A 175 1.57 0.08 9.95
CA GLY A 175 0.81 -0.11 11.19
C GLY A 175 -0.32 -1.13 11.10
N ALA A 176 -0.52 -1.80 9.94
CA ALA A 176 -1.41 -2.97 9.84
C ALA A 176 -0.79 -4.17 10.56
N THR A 177 -1.63 -5.13 10.96
CA THR A 177 -1.15 -6.34 11.63
C THR A 177 -1.81 -7.59 11.09
N TRP A 178 -1.16 -8.74 11.28
CA TRP A 178 -1.70 -10.07 11.10
C TRP A 178 -1.40 -10.90 12.34
N ASN A 179 -2.43 -11.42 13.01
CA ASN A 179 -2.29 -12.09 14.31
C ASN A 179 -1.48 -11.26 15.34
N GLY A 180 -1.60 -9.93 15.31
CA GLY A 180 -0.88 -9.01 16.19
C GLY A 180 0.57 -8.71 15.78
N ILE A 181 1.11 -9.34 14.72
CA ILE A 181 2.43 -9.04 14.15
C ILE A 181 2.27 -7.93 13.12
N TYR A 182 3.07 -6.88 13.19
CA TYR A 182 3.00 -5.75 12.27
C TYR A 182 3.47 -6.12 10.85
N ALA A 183 2.80 -5.56 9.84
CA ALA A 183 3.34 -5.49 8.49
C ALA A 183 4.75 -4.88 8.55
N GLY A 184 5.67 -5.46 7.80
CA GLY A 184 7.10 -5.13 7.89
C GLY A 184 7.92 -6.10 8.76
N ALA A 185 7.25 -6.92 9.57
CA ALA A 185 7.85 -7.97 10.38
C ALA A 185 7.36 -9.37 10.02
N LEU A 186 6.48 -9.47 9.05
CA LEU A 186 5.87 -10.73 8.65
C LEU A 186 6.79 -11.51 7.69
N GLY A 187 7.42 -10.82 6.74
CA GLY A 187 8.27 -11.39 5.69
C GLY A 187 9.77 -11.41 6.00
N ASP A 188 10.55 -11.85 5.01
CA ASP A 188 12.01 -11.71 5.05
C ASP A 188 12.45 -10.27 4.78
N LEU A 189 11.68 -9.57 3.94
CA LEU A 189 11.81 -8.16 3.63
C LEU A 189 10.42 -7.55 3.45
N ALA A 190 10.32 -6.25 3.71
CA ALA A 190 9.11 -5.50 3.40
C ALA A 190 9.44 -4.12 2.82
N ALA A 191 8.56 -3.60 1.99
CA ALA A 191 8.68 -2.29 1.38
C ALA A 191 7.48 -1.41 1.72
N PHE A 192 7.74 -0.20 2.21
CA PHE A 192 6.74 0.82 2.52
C PHE A 192 6.89 2.03 1.61
N SER A 193 5.78 2.69 1.34
CA SER A 193 5.72 3.98 0.68
C SER A 193 5.23 5.05 1.64
N PHE A 194 5.86 6.20 1.61
CA PHE A 194 5.43 7.39 2.32
C PHE A 194 5.00 8.52 1.38
N TYR A 195 4.54 8.15 0.17
CA TYR A 195 3.92 9.09 -0.75
C TYR A 195 2.82 9.90 -0.03
N PRO A 196 2.58 11.18 -0.35
CA PRO A 196 1.73 12.07 0.44
C PRO A 196 0.34 11.56 0.81
N THR A 197 -0.25 10.65 0.01
CA THR A 197 -1.57 10.07 0.29
C THR A 197 -1.55 8.91 1.29
N LYS A 198 -0.38 8.40 1.70
CA LYS A 198 -0.26 7.24 2.59
C LYS A 198 -0.63 7.58 4.04
N ASN A 199 -0.99 6.56 4.83
CA ASN A 199 -1.36 6.74 6.25
C ASN A 199 -0.24 7.43 7.04
N LEU A 200 1.00 6.97 6.87
CA LEU A 200 2.21 7.69 7.23
C LEU A 200 2.79 8.30 5.96
N SER A 201 2.89 9.62 5.88
CA SER A 201 3.21 10.31 4.64
C SER A 201 4.25 11.42 4.81
N ALA A 202 5.18 11.48 3.88
CA ALA A 202 6.13 12.57 3.71
C ALA A 202 5.47 13.80 3.04
N PHE A 203 6.23 14.87 2.85
CA PHE A 203 5.86 16.02 2.02
C PHE A 203 6.51 15.94 0.64
N GLY A 204 6.55 14.76 0.09
CA GLY A 204 7.13 14.39 -1.19
C GLY A 204 7.29 12.88 -1.27
N ASP A 205 8.24 12.41 -2.07
CA ASP A 205 8.55 10.99 -2.16
C ASP A 205 9.40 10.55 -0.97
N ALA A 206 9.11 9.35 -0.47
CA ALA A 206 9.91 8.63 0.53
C ALA A 206 9.46 7.16 0.58
N GLY A 207 10.37 6.29 0.99
CA GLY A 207 10.11 4.88 1.20
C GLY A 207 10.97 4.29 2.31
N LEU A 208 10.66 3.07 2.69
CA LEU A 208 11.37 2.33 3.73
C LEU A 208 11.39 0.85 3.37
N LEU A 209 12.53 0.23 3.50
CA LEU A 209 12.68 -1.22 3.56
C LEU A 209 12.80 -1.63 5.02
N THR A 210 12.17 -2.74 5.41
CA THR A 210 12.36 -3.38 6.72
C THR A 210 12.74 -4.85 6.56
N THR A 211 13.52 -5.38 7.50
CA THR A 211 13.95 -6.77 7.50
C THR A 211 14.39 -7.23 8.89
N PRO A 212 14.16 -8.50 9.26
CA PRO A 212 14.76 -9.09 10.47
C PRO A 212 16.23 -9.49 10.28
N LEU A 213 16.76 -9.50 9.03
CA LEU A 213 18.06 -10.07 8.68
C LEU A 213 19.10 -8.98 8.43
N ALA A 214 20.16 -9.00 9.22
CA ALA A 214 21.25 -8.00 9.15
C ALA A 214 21.95 -7.98 7.78
N GLU A 215 22.03 -9.12 7.09
CA GLU A 215 22.63 -9.21 5.76
C GLU A 215 21.86 -8.40 4.71
N PHE A 216 20.53 -8.39 4.76
CA PHE A 216 19.70 -7.60 3.85
C PHE A 216 19.72 -6.10 4.20
N ASP A 217 19.78 -5.74 5.50
CA ASP A 217 19.98 -4.36 5.94
C ASP A 217 21.29 -3.79 5.42
N ASP A 218 22.38 -4.50 5.64
CA ASP A 218 23.69 -4.09 5.23
C ASP A 218 23.79 -3.90 3.70
N HIS A 219 23.32 -4.90 2.94
CA HIS A 219 23.34 -4.85 1.48
C HIS A 219 22.46 -3.71 0.93
N ALA A 220 21.24 -3.51 1.47
CA ALA A 220 20.35 -2.43 1.07
C ALA A 220 20.97 -1.04 1.34
N ARG A 221 21.70 -0.86 2.46
CA ARG A 221 22.42 0.39 2.76
C ARG A 221 23.52 0.68 1.76
N VAL A 222 24.24 -0.33 1.32
CA VAL A 222 25.26 -0.20 0.26
C VAL A 222 24.60 0.18 -1.06
N LEU A 223 23.58 -0.57 -1.46
CA LEU A 223 22.86 -0.35 -2.74
C LEU A 223 22.23 1.04 -2.85
N ARG A 224 21.55 1.54 -1.80
CA ARG A 224 20.91 2.86 -1.83
C ARG A 224 21.87 4.03 -1.99
N ALA A 225 23.17 3.81 -1.74
CA ALA A 225 24.22 4.82 -1.75
C ALA A 225 25.28 4.51 -2.82
N HIS A 226 24.86 4.18 -4.05
CA HIS A 226 25.74 3.93 -5.19
C HIS A 226 26.70 2.74 -5.02
N GLY A 227 26.37 1.74 -4.19
CA GLY A 227 27.23 0.60 -3.95
C GLY A 227 28.47 0.93 -3.09
N MET A 228 28.38 1.96 -2.23
CA MET A 228 29.50 2.43 -1.40
C MET A 228 29.31 2.06 0.07
N ARG A 229 30.33 1.46 0.68
CA ARG A 229 30.54 1.46 2.13
C ARG A 229 31.40 2.62 2.58
N GLN A 230 32.44 2.90 1.82
CA GLN A 230 33.32 4.03 2.03
C GLN A 230 33.17 5.03 0.87
N ARG A 231 33.16 6.32 1.20
CA ARG A 231 33.00 7.39 0.21
C ARG A 231 34.02 7.24 -0.94
N TYR A 232 33.49 7.24 -2.17
CA TYR A 232 34.22 7.07 -3.44
C TYR A 232 34.76 5.65 -3.73
N TYR A 233 34.47 4.66 -2.88
CA TYR A 233 34.80 3.26 -3.14
C TYR A 233 33.51 2.48 -3.39
N HIS A 234 33.28 2.13 -4.67
CA HIS A 234 32.07 1.42 -5.12
C HIS A 234 32.40 -0.06 -5.24
N GLU A 235 31.79 -0.87 -4.36
CA GLU A 235 31.99 -2.33 -4.33
C GLU A 235 31.11 -3.04 -5.33
N GLU A 236 29.97 -2.41 -5.68
CA GLU A 236 28.99 -2.90 -6.65
C GLU A 236 28.23 -1.73 -7.31
N VAL A 237 27.41 -2.03 -8.32
CA VAL A 237 26.55 -1.01 -8.95
C VAL A 237 25.30 -0.81 -8.09
N GLY A 238 25.29 0.26 -7.33
CA GLY A 238 24.12 0.69 -6.56
C GLY A 238 23.45 1.90 -7.18
N TRP A 239 22.56 2.55 -6.41
CA TRP A 239 21.70 3.63 -6.89
C TRP A 239 21.77 4.87 -6.01
N ASN A 240 21.25 5.96 -6.52
CA ASN A 240 20.91 7.13 -5.73
C ASN A 240 19.47 6.96 -5.22
N SER A 241 19.29 6.20 -4.13
CA SER A 241 18.00 5.96 -3.52
C SER A 241 18.06 6.20 -2.01
N ARG A 242 18.11 7.47 -1.63
CA ARG A 242 18.27 7.91 -0.24
C ARG A 242 17.01 8.61 0.24
N LEU A 243 16.70 8.44 1.54
CA LEU A 243 15.72 9.27 2.21
C LEU A 243 16.36 10.62 2.57
N ASP A 244 15.73 11.72 2.19
CA ASP A 244 16.18 13.06 2.57
C ASP A 244 15.93 13.33 4.06
N SER A 245 16.85 14.06 4.71
CA SER A 245 16.70 14.43 6.12
C SER A 245 15.44 15.27 6.39
N LEU A 246 15.01 16.09 5.42
CA LEU A 246 13.77 16.86 5.49
C LEU A 246 12.54 15.94 5.54
N GLN A 247 12.49 14.91 4.70
CA GLN A 247 11.38 13.96 4.71
C GLN A 247 11.42 13.06 5.95
N ALA A 248 12.61 12.65 6.37
CA ALA A 248 12.79 11.83 7.56
C ALA A 248 12.25 12.51 8.83
N THR A 249 12.57 13.81 9.02
CA THR A 249 12.10 14.54 10.19
C THR A 249 10.59 14.75 10.19
N ILE A 250 9.97 14.99 9.02
CA ILE A 250 8.51 15.08 8.86
C ILE A 250 7.86 13.74 9.23
N LEU A 251 8.40 12.65 8.73
CA LEU A 251 7.90 11.30 9.00
C LEU A 251 8.03 10.94 10.48
N GLU A 252 9.13 11.32 11.14
CA GLU A 252 9.32 11.07 12.58
C GLU A 252 8.30 11.83 13.45
N VAL A 253 7.97 13.07 13.10
CA VAL A 253 6.87 13.82 13.76
C VAL A 253 5.56 13.08 13.58
N LYS A 254 5.18 12.76 12.34
CA LYS A 254 3.89 12.12 12.00
C LYS A 254 3.76 10.70 12.57
N LEU A 255 4.87 9.96 12.69
CA LEU A 255 4.88 8.60 13.23
C LEU A 255 4.29 8.54 14.65
N ARG A 256 4.44 9.58 15.45
CA ARG A 256 3.90 9.66 16.81
C ARG A 256 2.37 9.70 16.84
N TYR A 257 1.74 10.27 15.80
CA TYR A 257 0.29 10.40 15.65
C TYR A 257 -0.36 9.23 14.92
N LEU A 258 0.43 8.42 14.22
CA LEU A 258 -0.08 7.36 13.35
C LEU A 258 -1.01 6.35 14.05
N PRO A 259 -0.73 5.89 15.29
CA PRO A 259 -1.63 4.95 15.98
C PRO A 259 -3.05 5.52 16.14
N GLU A 260 -3.18 6.78 16.51
CA GLU A 260 -4.46 7.48 16.65
C GLU A 260 -5.14 7.63 15.28
N TRP A 261 -4.42 8.07 14.25
CA TRP A 261 -4.96 8.20 12.90
C TRP A 261 -5.46 6.88 12.33
N ASN A 262 -4.74 5.79 12.55
CA ASN A 262 -5.21 4.46 12.13
C ASN A 262 -6.44 4.02 12.95
N GLN A 263 -6.56 4.40 14.21
CA GLN A 263 -7.76 4.13 15.01
C GLN A 263 -8.97 4.94 14.49
N GLN A 264 -8.78 6.22 14.17
CA GLN A 264 -9.83 7.06 13.56
C GLN A 264 -10.32 6.48 12.23
N ARG A 265 -9.42 6.02 11.35
CA ARG A 265 -9.78 5.34 10.10
C ARG A 265 -10.61 4.06 10.35
N ARG A 266 -10.27 3.27 11.36
CA ARG A 266 -11.09 2.10 11.75
C ARG A 266 -12.47 2.52 12.24
N GLY A 267 -12.58 3.59 13.01
CA GLY A 267 -13.85 4.16 13.44
C GLY A 267 -14.71 4.62 12.27
N HIS A 268 -14.10 5.32 11.30
CA HIS A 268 -14.81 5.74 10.08
C HIS A 268 -15.25 4.57 9.22
N ALA A 269 -14.45 3.51 9.12
CA ALA A 269 -14.85 2.31 8.39
C ALA A 269 -16.07 1.64 9.03
N ALA A 270 -16.06 1.45 10.35
CA ALA A 270 -17.20 0.90 11.09
C ALA A 270 -18.45 1.76 10.90
N ARG A 271 -18.31 3.09 10.94
CA ARG A 271 -19.42 4.00 10.69
C ARG A 271 -19.97 3.90 9.27
N TYR A 272 -19.13 3.77 8.25
CA TYR A 272 -19.59 3.51 6.88
C TYR A 272 -20.41 2.21 6.81
N ASP A 273 -19.93 1.13 7.43
CA ASP A 273 -20.65 -0.15 7.49
C ASP A 273 -22.04 0.02 8.11
N GLU A 274 -22.16 0.79 9.19
CA GLU A 274 -23.45 1.09 9.85
C GLU A 274 -24.37 1.91 8.96
N LEU A 275 -23.85 2.96 8.31
CA LEU A 275 -24.63 3.83 7.42
C LEU A 275 -25.15 3.08 6.19
N PHE A 276 -24.31 2.25 5.55
CA PHE A 276 -24.74 1.42 4.42
C PHE A 276 -25.79 0.39 4.84
N ARG A 277 -25.65 -0.20 6.05
CA ARG A 277 -26.64 -1.13 6.58
C ARG A 277 -27.96 -0.42 6.85
N ALA A 278 -27.97 0.75 7.47
CA ALA A 278 -29.14 1.54 7.73
C ALA A 278 -29.85 2.00 6.45
N ALA A 279 -29.09 2.28 5.38
CA ALA A 279 -29.62 2.64 4.07
C ALA A 279 -30.20 1.44 3.29
N GLY A 280 -30.02 0.20 3.75
CA GLY A 280 -30.49 -1.01 3.08
C GLY A 280 -29.81 -1.31 1.75
N LEU A 281 -28.55 -0.91 1.61
CA LEU A 281 -27.79 -1.02 0.34
C LEU A 281 -26.86 -2.24 0.28
N ILE A 282 -26.66 -2.93 1.41
CA ILE A 282 -25.71 -4.05 1.49
C ILE A 282 -26.26 -5.29 0.80
N ALA A 283 -25.42 -5.92 -0.01
CA ALA A 283 -25.70 -7.18 -0.67
C ALA A 283 -24.50 -8.13 -0.60
N SER A 284 -24.73 -9.39 -0.97
CA SER A 284 -23.67 -10.41 -1.07
C SER A 284 -22.92 -10.37 -2.41
N SER A 285 -23.51 -9.72 -3.41
CA SER A 285 -22.93 -9.57 -4.75
C SER A 285 -23.30 -8.22 -5.36
N THR A 286 -22.51 -7.76 -6.33
CA THR A 286 -22.77 -6.52 -7.09
C THR A 286 -23.98 -6.63 -8.01
N ALA A 287 -24.49 -7.83 -8.28
CA ALA A 287 -25.75 -8.02 -8.99
C ALA A 287 -26.98 -7.57 -8.16
N GLU A 288 -26.85 -7.59 -6.84
CA GLU A 288 -27.94 -7.31 -5.89
C GLU A 288 -27.80 -5.96 -5.18
N GLY A 289 -26.59 -5.42 -5.07
CA GLY A 289 -26.34 -4.15 -4.39
C GLY A 289 -24.86 -3.87 -4.13
N ILE A 290 -24.57 -3.15 -3.06
CA ILE A 290 -23.20 -2.79 -2.66
C ILE A 290 -22.61 -3.90 -1.80
N VAL A 291 -21.38 -4.30 -2.12
CA VAL A 291 -20.59 -5.20 -1.28
C VAL A 291 -19.57 -4.37 -0.51
N LEU A 292 -19.60 -4.45 0.80
CA LEU A 292 -18.67 -3.75 1.69
C LEU A 292 -17.32 -4.48 1.77
N PRO A 293 -16.23 -3.77 2.13
CA PRO A 293 -14.94 -4.41 2.36
C PRO A 293 -15.04 -5.42 3.52
N ILE A 294 -14.35 -6.54 3.38
CA ILE A 294 -14.27 -7.58 4.42
C ILE A 294 -12.94 -7.44 5.15
N THR A 295 -12.99 -7.41 6.47
CA THR A 295 -11.79 -7.50 7.31
C THR A 295 -11.67 -8.91 7.88
N ASP A 296 -10.56 -9.59 7.60
CA ASP A 296 -10.25 -10.87 8.25
C ASP A 296 -10.07 -10.65 9.77
N PRO A 297 -10.66 -11.47 10.63
CA PRO A 297 -10.58 -11.29 12.09
C PRO A 297 -9.14 -11.35 12.63
N ARG A 298 -8.21 -11.94 11.90
CA ARG A 298 -6.78 -11.97 12.23
C ARG A 298 -6.07 -10.66 11.87
N ALA A 299 -6.65 -9.83 10.97
CA ALA A 299 -6.03 -8.63 10.44
C ALA A 299 -6.37 -7.39 11.27
N GLY A 300 -5.36 -6.63 11.68
CA GLY A 300 -5.52 -5.25 12.13
C GLY A 300 -5.49 -4.30 10.93
N HIS A 301 -6.65 -4.15 10.25
CA HIS A 301 -6.78 -3.31 9.07
C HIS A 301 -6.58 -1.82 9.40
N VAL A 302 -5.80 -1.08 8.62
CA VAL A 302 -5.55 0.36 8.83
C VAL A 302 -6.35 1.26 7.88
N PHE A 303 -7.18 0.69 7.04
CA PHE A 303 -8.05 1.38 6.09
C PHE A 303 -7.33 2.56 5.41
N HIS A 304 -6.22 2.25 4.72
CA HIS A 304 -5.61 3.21 3.81
C HIS A 304 -6.67 3.71 2.82
N GLN A 305 -7.52 2.80 2.39
CA GLN A 305 -8.70 3.08 1.60
C GLN A 305 -9.89 2.28 2.13
N TYR A 306 -11.09 2.88 2.06
CA TYR A 306 -12.36 2.17 2.25
C TYR A 306 -12.96 1.93 0.87
N VAL A 307 -12.93 0.68 0.40
CA VAL A 307 -13.26 0.30 -0.97
C VAL A 307 -14.50 -0.59 -0.98
N ILE A 308 -15.57 -0.10 -1.60
CA ILE A 308 -16.77 -0.89 -1.86
C ILE A 308 -16.72 -1.51 -3.26
N ARG A 309 -17.49 -2.58 -3.49
CA ARG A 309 -17.85 -3.03 -4.83
C ARG A 309 -19.27 -2.55 -5.14
N ALA A 310 -19.46 -1.92 -6.27
CA ALA A 310 -20.71 -1.22 -6.59
C ALA A 310 -21.20 -1.57 -8.00
N PRO A 311 -22.52 -1.88 -8.17
CA PRO A 311 -23.10 -2.00 -9.50
C PRO A 311 -23.06 -0.65 -10.21
N ARG A 312 -22.90 -0.65 -11.53
CA ARG A 312 -22.83 0.58 -12.36
C ARG A 312 -21.78 1.58 -11.82
N ARG A 313 -20.63 1.06 -11.33
CA ARG A 313 -19.58 1.80 -10.64
C ARG A 313 -19.19 3.12 -11.33
N ASP A 314 -19.01 3.12 -12.65
CA ASP A 314 -18.59 4.32 -13.38
C ASP A 314 -19.69 5.40 -13.39
N ALA A 315 -20.96 5.01 -13.54
CA ALA A 315 -22.08 5.93 -13.43
C ALA A 315 -22.24 6.47 -12.00
N LEU A 316 -22.02 5.64 -10.98
CA LEU A 316 -22.00 6.07 -9.58
C LEU A 316 -20.89 7.09 -9.35
N ARG A 317 -19.67 6.82 -9.82
CA ARG A 317 -18.53 7.75 -9.72
C ARG A 317 -18.85 9.10 -10.35
N GLN A 318 -19.41 9.11 -11.54
CA GLN A 318 -19.84 10.35 -12.22
C GLN A 318 -20.89 11.10 -11.38
N TYR A 319 -21.90 10.40 -10.88
CA TYR A 319 -22.96 10.97 -10.04
C TYR A 319 -22.42 11.62 -8.75
N LEU A 320 -21.43 10.99 -8.08
CA LEU A 320 -20.75 11.53 -6.91
C LEU A 320 -19.93 12.79 -7.29
N THR A 321 -19.20 12.73 -8.40
CA THR A 321 -18.40 13.85 -8.90
C THR A 321 -19.26 15.10 -9.16
N GLU A 322 -20.44 14.95 -9.78
CA GLU A 322 -21.39 16.03 -10.03
C GLU A 322 -21.90 16.68 -8.72
N ARG A 323 -21.84 15.92 -7.60
CA ARG A 323 -22.21 16.38 -6.25
C ARG A 323 -21.01 16.83 -5.41
N LYS A 324 -19.84 16.96 -6.02
CA LYS A 324 -18.58 17.33 -5.36
C LYS A 324 -18.17 16.38 -4.24
N ILE A 325 -18.52 15.10 -4.38
CA ILE A 325 -18.09 14.02 -3.47
C ILE A 325 -16.92 13.29 -4.13
N GLY A 326 -15.78 13.29 -3.48
CA GLY A 326 -14.58 12.59 -3.92
C GLY A 326 -14.77 11.08 -3.94
N SER A 327 -14.29 10.44 -4.99
CA SER A 327 -14.21 8.98 -5.10
C SER A 327 -13.14 8.60 -6.12
N GLU A 328 -12.52 7.43 -5.96
CA GLU A 328 -11.44 7.02 -6.87
C GLU A 328 -11.48 5.50 -7.13
N ILE A 329 -10.86 5.08 -8.23
CA ILE A 329 -10.81 3.67 -8.64
C ILE A 329 -9.38 3.15 -8.47
N TYR A 330 -9.18 2.21 -7.59
CA TYR A 330 -7.90 1.54 -7.35
C TYR A 330 -8.05 0.03 -7.53
N TYR A 331 -7.81 -0.53 -8.77
CA TYR A 331 -7.26 0.10 -9.97
C TYR A 331 -8.18 -0.19 -11.17
N PRO A 332 -8.31 0.74 -12.15
CA PRO A 332 -9.27 0.60 -13.25
C PRO A 332 -8.84 -0.44 -14.30
N VAL A 333 -7.56 -0.76 -14.37
CA VAL A 333 -6.99 -1.75 -15.30
C VAL A 333 -6.05 -2.65 -14.55
N PRO A 334 -6.29 -3.98 -14.50
CA PRO A 334 -5.36 -4.93 -13.92
C PRO A 334 -4.01 -4.90 -14.63
N LEU A 335 -2.93 -5.19 -13.90
CA LEU A 335 -1.56 -5.06 -14.41
C LEU A 335 -1.30 -5.89 -15.66
N HIS A 336 -1.85 -7.11 -15.74
CA HIS A 336 -1.68 -7.99 -16.91
C HIS A 336 -2.29 -7.45 -18.21
N LEU A 337 -3.21 -6.48 -18.11
CA LEU A 337 -3.85 -5.82 -19.25
C LEU A 337 -3.21 -4.46 -19.57
N GLN A 338 -2.19 -4.04 -18.83
CA GLN A 338 -1.44 -2.82 -19.13
C GLN A 338 -0.58 -3.00 -20.39
N THR A 339 -0.67 -2.05 -21.32
CA THR A 339 0.07 -2.08 -22.60
C THR A 339 1.58 -2.28 -22.40
N SER A 340 2.14 -1.65 -21.37
CA SER A 340 3.56 -1.77 -21.03
C SER A 340 4.00 -3.16 -20.57
N LEU A 341 3.05 -4.02 -20.18
CA LEU A 341 3.28 -5.39 -19.72
C LEU A 341 2.82 -6.46 -20.72
N ALA A 342 2.42 -6.06 -21.95
CA ALA A 342 1.97 -6.99 -22.98
C ALA A 342 2.99 -8.09 -23.32
N SER A 343 4.28 -7.81 -23.15
CA SER A 343 5.37 -8.78 -23.36
C SER A 343 5.35 -9.95 -22.37
N LEU A 344 4.61 -9.87 -21.27
CA LEU A 344 4.43 -10.99 -20.33
C LEU A 344 3.51 -12.09 -20.89
N GLY A 345 2.76 -11.80 -21.97
CA GLY A 345 1.95 -12.78 -22.70
C GLY A 345 0.59 -13.11 -22.09
N TYR A 346 0.18 -12.42 -21.02
CA TYR A 346 -1.15 -12.58 -20.42
C TYR A 346 -2.22 -11.86 -21.25
N LYS A 347 -3.47 -12.31 -21.10
CA LYS A 347 -4.64 -11.78 -21.84
C LYS A 347 -5.86 -11.67 -20.93
N ALA A 348 -6.89 -11.01 -21.42
CA ALA A 348 -8.20 -10.95 -20.75
C ALA A 348 -8.77 -12.36 -20.52
N GLY A 349 -9.27 -12.59 -19.32
CA GLY A 349 -9.79 -13.86 -18.82
C GLY A 349 -8.77 -14.70 -18.05
N ASP A 350 -7.48 -14.33 -18.03
CA ASP A 350 -6.46 -15.09 -17.29
C ASP A 350 -6.56 -14.90 -15.77
N PHE A 351 -7.10 -13.74 -15.32
CA PHE A 351 -7.24 -13.40 -13.88
C PHE A 351 -8.63 -12.85 -13.58
N PRO A 352 -9.67 -13.71 -13.58
CA PRO A 352 -11.07 -13.29 -13.51
C PRO A 352 -11.44 -12.52 -12.24
N ALA A 353 -10.85 -12.83 -11.08
CA ALA A 353 -11.13 -12.10 -9.85
C ALA A 353 -10.57 -10.66 -9.89
N SER A 354 -9.36 -10.49 -10.42
CA SER A 354 -8.73 -9.17 -10.61
C SER A 354 -9.48 -8.34 -11.66
N GLU A 355 -9.95 -8.96 -12.74
CA GLU A 355 -10.72 -8.30 -13.78
C GLU A 355 -12.09 -7.86 -13.29
N ALA A 356 -12.79 -8.70 -12.50
CA ALA A 356 -14.03 -8.32 -11.85
C ALA A 356 -13.84 -7.16 -10.85
N ALA A 357 -12.80 -7.23 -10.02
CA ALA A 357 -12.47 -6.16 -9.10
C ALA A 357 -12.27 -4.81 -9.82
N ALA A 358 -11.54 -4.79 -10.94
CA ALA A 358 -11.23 -3.58 -11.69
C ALA A 358 -12.48 -2.85 -12.21
N VAL A 359 -13.59 -3.56 -12.49
CA VAL A 359 -14.83 -2.96 -12.98
C VAL A 359 -15.82 -2.62 -11.87
N GLU A 360 -15.63 -3.14 -10.64
CA GLU A 360 -16.60 -3.01 -9.56
C GLU A 360 -16.13 -2.10 -8.41
N VAL A 361 -14.81 -2.02 -8.13
CA VAL A 361 -14.31 -1.30 -6.95
C VAL A 361 -14.45 0.21 -7.07
N LEU A 362 -14.81 0.85 -5.94
CA LEU A 362 -14.86 2.29 -5.76
C LEU A 362 -14.39 2.65 -4.35
N ALA A 363 -13.33 3.43 -4.24
CA ALA A 363 -12.85 3.97 -2.98
C ALA A 363 -13.65 5.23 -2.61
N LEU A 364 -14.08 5.30 -1.36
CA LEU A 364 -14.79 6.43 -0.77
C LEU A 364 -13.83 7.27 0.09
N PRO A 365 -14.21 8.52 0.43
CA PRO A 365 -13.41 9.38 1.30
C PRO A 365 -12.98 8.67 2.59
N MET A 366 -11.67 8.65 2.86
CA MET A 366 -11.12 7.96 4.03
C MET A 366 -9.83 8.64 4.50
N TYR A 367 -9.93 9.41 5.57
CA TYR A 367 -8.81 10.07 6.25
C TYR A 367 -9.17 10.33 7.73
N PRO A 368 -8.20 10.53 8.63
CA PRO A 368 -8.46 10.61 10.06
C PRO A 368 -9.47 11.71 10.45
N GLU A 369 -9.38 12.87 9.83
CA GLU A 369 -10.17 14.07 10.15
C GLU A 369 -11.52 14.12 9.38
N LEU A 370 -11.96 13.03 8.75
CA LEU A 370 -13.24 12.92 8.07
C LEU A 370 -14.38 13.05 9.10
N ARG A 371 -15.32 13.95 8.84
CA ARG A 371 -16.42 14.22 9.76
C ARG A 371 -17.60 13.27 9.55
N ASP A 372 -18.38 13.10 10.59
CA ASP A 372 -19.58 12.27 10.60
C ASP A 372 -20.65 12.73 9.58
N ASP A 373 -20.81 14.06 9.45
CA ASP A 373 -21.74 14.66 8.47
C ASP A 373 -21.28 14.45 7.02
N GLU A 374 -19.97 14.43 6.79
CA GLU A 374 -19.40 14.12 5.48
C GLU A 374 -19.65 12.66 5.08
N GLN A 375 -19.45 11.71 6.02
CA GLN A 375 -19.74 10.30 5.78
C GLN A 375 -21.23 10.06 5.50
N GLN A 376 -22.12 10.71 6.27
CA GLN A 376 -23.55 10.66 6.03
C GLN A 376 -23.90 11.17 4.63
N THR A 377 -23.34 12.32 4.23
CA THR A 377 -23.53 12.90 2.89
C THR A 377 -23.13 11.94 1.78
N VAL A 378 -21.99 11.25 1.94
CA VAL A 378 -21.53 10.24 0.97
C VAL A 378 -22.54 9.11 0.82
N VAL A 379 -22.98 8.52 1.93
CA VAL A 379 -23.90 7.37 1.90
C VAL A 379 -25.28 7.76 1.42
N ASP A 380 -25.81 8.95 1.80
CA ASP A 380 -27.08 9.46 1.31
C ASP A 380 -27.08 9.69 -0.20
N ALA A 381 -25.97 10.23 -0.74
CA ALA A 381 -25.82 10.39 -2.18
C ALA A 381 -25.79 9.04 -2.91
N ILE A 382 -25.08 8.04 -2.37
CA ILE A 382 -25.07 6.69 -2.93
C ILE A 382 -26.46 6.06 -2.86
N ALA A 383 -27.17 6.20 -1.74
CA ALA A 383 -28.53 5.70 -1.59
C ALA A 383 -29.50 6.35 -2.58
N ALA A 384 -29.35 7.65 -2.84
CA ALA A 384 -30.16 8.36 -3.83
C ALA A 384 -29.89 7.92 -5.29
N PHE A 385 -28.66 7.48 -5.58
CA PHE A 385 -28.31 6.96 -6.91
C PHE A 385 -28.97 5.60 -7.21
N TYR A 386 -29.20 4.77 -6.21
CA TYR A 386 -29.77 3.42 -6.38
C TYR A 386 -31.29 3.36 -6.18
N LYS A 387 -31.93 4.42 -5.72
CA LYS A 387 -33.40 4.57 -5.67
C LYS A 387 -33.96 4.96 -7.04
#